data_d42d0e316490f6f06300d98ff124806c
#
_entry.id   d42d0e316490f6f06300d98ff124806c
#
_cell.length_a   1.000
_cell.length_b   1.000
_cell.length_c   1.000
_cell.angle_alpha   90.00
_cell.angle_beta   90.00
_cell.angle_gamma   90.00
#
_symmetry.space_group_name_H-M   'P 1'
#
loop_
_entity.id
_entity.type
_entity.pdbx_description
1 polymer ?
#
loop_
_entity_poly.entity_id
_entity_poly.type
_entity_poly.pdbx_seq_one_letter_code
_entity_poly.pdbx_strand_id
1 'polypeptide(L)'
;MIAPALAFFGSLLGCWLYLRLARRWQILDQPNERSSHSAPTPHGAGAPLLLSFALAVLVAAPAVAGWQSGFLVLLALALFLMVLGVLDDLRGLSVFFRFACYGTCCLLAAWLILPGSGNANGIALLIVSAFCLLWSLNLYNFMDGIDGIAAIQCFLACAGAGLLAFVGTGDQQYALFCLLLALAHLGFLVWNWPPARLFMGDAG
;
A
#
# COMPACT_ATOMS: atom_id res chain seq x y z
N MET A 1 -15.94 8.16 13.36
CA MET A 1 -15.67 6.80 13.89
C MET A 1 -15.86 5.66 12.88
N ILE A 2 -16.63 5.84 11.81
CA ILE A 2 -16.90 4.77 10.80
C ILE A 2 -15.67 4.44 9.96
N ALA A 3 -14.94 5.44 9.46
CA ALA A 3 -13.81 5.23 8.56
C ALA A 3 -12.65 4.39 9.17
N PRO A 4 -12.18 4.64 10.41
CA PRO A 4 -11.18 3.77 11.04
C PRO A 4 -11.63 2.32 11.22
N ALA A 5 -12.88 2.12 11.64
CA ALA A 5 -13.46 0.79 11.74
C ALA A 5 -13.54 0.09 10.38
N LEU A 6 -13.92 0.83 9.33
CA LEU A 6 -13.97 0.33 7.97
C LEU A 6 -12.59 -0.09 7.44
N ALA A 7 -11.54 0.72 7.71
CA ALA A 7 -10.17 0.37 7.33
C ALA A 7 -9.72 -0.96 7.97
N PHE A 8 -9.88 -1.10 9.29
CA PHE A 8 -9.46 -2.30 10.00
C PHE A 8 -10.33 -3.52 9.68
N PHE A 9 -11.65 -3.44 9.96
CA PHE A 9 -12.54 -4.59 9.78
C PHE A 9 -12.78 -4.92 8.31
N GLY A 10 -12.77 -3.92 7.42
CA GLY A 10 -12.85 -4.12 5.98
C GLY A 10 -11.66 -4.92 5.47
N SER A 11 -10.43 -4.56 5.88
CA SER A 11 -9.21 -5.30 5.54
C SER A 11 -9.23 -6.70 6.15
N LEU A 12 -9.57 -6.83 7.44
CA LEU A 12 -9.65 -8.11 8.14
C LEU A 12 -10.62 -9.09 7.45
N LEU A 13 -11.84 -8.65 7.18
CA LEU A 13 -12.88 -9.46 6.55
C LEU A 13 -12.64 -9.66 5.06
N GLY A 14 -12.16 -8.63 4.36
CA GLY A 14 -11.78 -8.69 2.95
C GLY A 14 -10.67 -9.71 2.71
N CYS A 15 -9.61 -9.70 3.52
CA CYS A 15 -8.53 -10.67 3.47
C CYS A 15 -9.01 -12.09 3.81
N TRP A 16 -9.91 -12.24 4.78
CA TRP A 16 -10.52 -13.54 5.08
C TRP A 16 -11.32 -14.10 3.91
N LEU A 17 -12.14 -13.28 3.28
CA LEU A 17 -12.92 -13.69 2.10
C LEU A 17 -11.98 -14.04 0.95
N TYR A 18 -10.99 -13.20 0.70
CA TYR A 18 -9.97 -13.43 -0.33
C TYR A 18 -9.20 -14.74 -0.09
N LEU A 19 -8.79 -15.01 1.15
CA LEU A 19 -8.10 -16.26 1.52
C LEU A 19 -8.92 -17.50 1.11
N ARG A 20 -10.24 -17.46 1.32
CA ARG A 20 -11.14 -18.57 0.90
C ARG A 20 -11.21 -18.72 -0.62
N LEU A 21 -11.31 -17.59 -1.33
CA LEU A 21 -11.35 -17.55 -2.79
C LEU A 21 -10.02 -17.99 -3.42
N ALA A 22 -8.89 -17.48 -2.91
CA ALA A 22 -7.56 -17.81 -3.38
C ALA A 22 -7.26 -19.32 -3.24
N ARG A 23 -7.66 -19.92 -2.12
CA ARG A 23 -7.58 -21.39 -1.93
C ARG A 23 -8.45 -22.15 -2.92
N ARG A 24 -9.66 -21.68 -3.21
CA ARG A 24 -10.57 -22.31 -4.17
C ARG A 24 -10.05 -22.21 -5.60
N TRP A 25 -9.42 -21.10 -5.95
CA TRP A 25 -8.89 -20.84 -7.29
C TRP A 25 -7.42 -21.23 -7.44
N GLN A 26 -6.82 -21.83 -6.38
CA GLN A 26 -5.42 -22.27 -6.39
C GLN A 26 -4.42 -21.13 -6.70
N ILE A 27 -4.72 -19.91 -6.26
CA ILE A 27 -3.81 -18.76 -6.34
C ILE A 27 -2.83 -18.89 -5.16
N LEU A 28 -1.76 -19.67 -5.37
CA LEU A 28 -0.82 -20.06 -4.33
C LEU A 28 0.61 -19.70 -4.76
N ASP A 29 1.35 -19.08 -3.86
CA ASP A 29 2.80 -18.95 -3.97
C ASP A 29 3.46 -20.28 -3.59
N GLN A 30 4.25 -20.83 -4.51
CA GLN A 30 4.94 -22.11 -4.32
C GLN A 30 6.29 -21.86 -3.65
N PRO A 31 6.64 -22.61 -2.58
CA PRO A 31 7.94 -22.49 -1.95
C PRO A 31 9.07 -22.72 -2.96
N ASN A 32 10.08 -21.86 -2.90
CA ASN A 32 11.33 -22.00 -3.65
C ASN A 32 12.52 -21.90 -2.70
N GLU A 33 13.74 -22.06 -3.19
CA GLU A 33 14.97 -22.06 -2.37
C GLU A 33 15.20 -20.75 -1.57
N ARG A 34 14.50 -19.67 -1.95
CA ARG A 34 14.61 -18.34 -1.31
C ARG A 34 13.42 -18.03 -0.40
N SER A 35 12.41 -18.90 -0.39
CA SER A 35 11.18 -18.69 0.39
C SER A 35 11.41 -18.98 1.87
N SER A 36 10.87 -18.14 2.74
CA SER A 36 10.82 -18.38 4.19
C SER A 36 9.74 -19.40 4.60
N HIS A 37 8.78 -19.68 3.72
CA HIS A 37 7.69 -20.62 3.95
C HIS A 37 7.97 -21.99 3.32
N SER A 38 7.44 -23.05 3.93
CA SER A 38 7.64 -24.44 3.51
C SER A 38 6.40 -25.07 2.86
N ALA A 39 5.26 -24.39 2.85
CA ALA A 39 4.00 -24.86 2.29
C ALA A 39 3.41 -23.83 1.31
N PRO A 40 2.70 -24.29 0.24
CA PRO A 40 2.02 -23.38 -0.68
C PRO A 40 1.07 -22.45 0.08
N THR A 41 1.27 -21.13 -0.06
CA THR A 41 0.53 -20.11 0.70
C THR A 41 -0.20 -19.17 -0.26
N PRO A 42 -1.50 -18.90 -0.05
CA PRO A 42 -2.26 -17.93 -0.83
C PRO A 42 -1.59 -16.56 -0.84
N HIS A 43 -1.56 -15.88 -2.00
CA HIS A 43 -1.01 -14.53 -2.15
C HIS A 43 -2.01 -13.59 -2.86
N GLY A 44 -1.75 -12.26 -2.85
CA GLY A 44 -2.59 -11.24 -3.48
C GLY A 44 -3.52 -10.50 -2.51
N ALA A 45 -3.25 -10.55 -1.20
CA ALA A 45 -4.04 -9.82 -0.18
C ALA A 45 -3.93 -8.29 -0.25
N GLY A 46 -2.98 -7.76 -1.02
CA GLY A 46 -2.85 -6.33 -1.26
C GLY A 46 -4.13 -5.71 -1.83
N ALA A 47 -4.85 -6.43 -2.70
CA ALA A 47 -6.09 -5.93 -3.28
C ALA A 47 -7.20 -5.68 -2.22
N PRO A 48 -7.64 -6.64 -1.39
CA PRO A 48 -8.65 -6.37 -0.37
C PRO A 48 -8.19 -5.37 0.70
N LEU A 49 -6.89 -5.33 1.03
CA LEU A 49 -6.32 -4.35 1.93
C LEU A 49 -6.48 -2.93 1.38
N LEU A 50 -5.96 -2.67 0.17
CA LEU A 50 -6.01 -1.34 -0.45
C LEU A 50 -7.42 -0.90 -0.80
N LEU A 51 -8.32 -1.80 -1.19
CA LEU A 51 -9.73 -1.48 -1.38
C LEU A 51 -10.41 -1.04 -0.08
N SER A 52 -10.11 -1.69 1.03
CA SER A 52 -10.63 -1.32 2.36
C SER A 52 -10.11 0.04 2.80
N PHE A 53 -8.83 0.32 2.59
CA PHE A 53 -8.23 1.63 2.81
C PHE A 53 -8.89 2.70 1.94
N ALA A 54 -9.01 2.45 0.62
CA ALA A 54 -9.63 3.37 -0.32
C ALA A 54 -11.07 3.74 0.09
N LEU A 55 -11.87 2.73 0.45
CA LEU A 55 -13.24 2.93 0.91
C LEU A 55 -13.28 3.76 2.21
N ALA A 56 -12.36 3.50 3.13
CA ALA A 56 -12.24 4.27 4.37
C ALA A 56 -11.89 5.75 4.10
N VAL A 57 -10.96 6.02 3.17
CA VAL A 57 -10.60 7.38 2.75
C VAL A 57 -11.80 8.08 2.09
N LEU A 58 -12.52 7.43 1.19
CA LEU A 58 -13.69 7.99 0.52
C LEU A 58 -14.84 8.31 1.49
N VAL A 59 -14.99 7.53 2.56
CA VAL A 59 -15.96 7.81 3.64
C VAL A 59 -15.48 8.94 4.56
N ALA A 60 -14.17 9.07 4.78
CA ALA A 60 -13.59 10.11 5.62
C ALA A 60 -13.55 11.48 4.94
N ALA A 61 -13.24 11.53 3.65
CA ALA A 61 -13.01 12.77 2.91
C ALA A 61 -14.16 13.78 2.98
N PRO A 62 -15.44 13.40 2.79
CA PRO A 62 -16.56 14.34 2.91
C PRO A 62 -16.81 14.87 4.34
N ALA A 63 -16.35 14.14 5.35
CA ALA A 63 -16.54 14.48 6.75
C ALA A 63 -15.49 15.45 7.30
N VAL A 64 -14.40 15.68 6.55
CA VAL A 64 -13.30 16.56 6.94
C VAL A 64 -13.30 17.81 6.05
N ALA A 65 -13.56 18.96 6.64
CA ALA A 65 -13.59 20.23 5.91
C ALA A 65 -12.23 20.52 5.25
N GLY A 66 -12.28 20.91 3.97
CA GLY A 66 -11.07 21.28 3.22
C GLY A 66 -10.15 20.10 2.88
N TRP A 67 -10.69 18.88 2.73
CA TRP A 67 -9.91 17.72 2.33
C TRP A 67 -9.11 17.98 1.05
N GLN A 68 -7.79 17.81 1.13
CA GLN A 68 -6.90 18.11 0.02
C GLN A 68 -7.06 17.07 -1.11
N SER A 69 -7.30 17.55 -2.33
CA SER A 69 -7.44 16.68 -3.52
C SER A 69 -6.17 15.84 -3.80
N GLY A 70 -5.01 16.29 -3.35
CA GLY A 70 -3.74 15.55 -3.46
C GLY A 70 -3.82 14.14 -2.87
N PHE A 71 -4.50 13.94 -1.73
CA PHE A 71 -4.69 12.61 -1.14
C PHE A 71 -5.53 11.68 -2.03
N LEU A 72 -6.54 12.23 -2.73
CA LEU A 72 -7.35 11.43 -3.65
C LEU A 72 -6.56 11.06 -4.91
N VAL A 73 -5.67 11.93 -5.38
CA VAL A 73 -4.79 11.60 -6.51
C VAL A 73 -3.77 10.54 -6.10
N LEU A 74 -3.15 10.66 -4.93
CA LEU A 74 -2.25 9.62 -4.40
C LEU A 74 -2.98 8.28 -4.24
N LEU A 75 -4.21 8.30 -3.75
CA LEU A 75 -5.05 7.11 -3.67
C LEU A 75 -5.33 6.50 -5.05
N ALA A 76 -5.63 7.32 -6.06
CA ALA A 76 -5.86 6.86 -7.42
C ALA A 76 -4.59 6.22 -8.02
N LEU A 77 -3.41 6.80 -7.78
CA LEU A 77 -2.12 6.22 -8.18
C LEU A 77 -1.88 4.87 -7.48
N ALA A 78 -2.15 4.78 -6.18
CA ALA A 78 -2.01 3.52 -5.43
C ALA A 78 -2.96 2.44 -5.95
N LEU A 79 -4.22 2.78 -6.24
CA LEU A 79 -5.19 1.85 -6.84
C LEU A 79 -4.79 1.41 -8.25
N PHE A 80 -4.19 2.31 -9.04
CA PHE A 80 -3.63 1.95 -10.35
C PHE A 80 -2.48 0.93 -10.19
N LEU A 81 -1.56 1.19 -9.27
CA LEU A 81 -0.45 0.25 -8.97
C LEU A 81 -0.97 -1.08 -8.44
N MET A 82 -2.01 -1.08 -7.59
CA MET A 82 -2.68 -2.29 -7.14
C MET A 82 -3.23 -3.12 -8.32
N VAL A 83 -3.93 -2.48 -9.24
CA VAL A 83 -4.45 -3.19 -10.44
C VAL A 83 -3.31 -3.74 -11.28
N LEU A 84 -2.21 -3.00 -11.43
CA LEU A 84 -1.03 -3.45 -12.13
C LEU A 84 -0.40 -4.68 -11.44
N GLY A 85 -0.29 -4.66 -10.10
CA GLY A 85 0.20 -5.79 -9.32
C GLY A 85 -0.71 -7.03 -9.44
N VAL A 86 -2.03 -6.86 -9.37
CA VAL A 86 -2.97 -7.98 -9.63
C VAL A 86 -2.77 -8.57 -11.03
N LEU A 87 -2.58 -7.73 -12.04
CA LEU A 87 -2.33 -8.19 -13.41
C LEU A 87 -0.99 -8.91 -13.52
N ASP A 88 0.01 -8.47 -12.79
CA ASP A 88 1.30 -9.14 -12.72
C ASP A 88 1.21 -10.51 -12.06
N ASP A 89 0.57 -10.59 -10.90
CA ASP A 89 0.30 -11.86 -10.19
C ASP A 89 -0.45 -12.88 -11.08
N LEU A 90 -1.33 -12.41 -11.99
CA LEU A 90 -2.15 -13.27 -12.83
C LEU A 90 -1.51 -13.62 -14.19
N ARG A 91 -0.70 -12.73 -14.77
CA ARG A 91 -0.24 -12.84 -16.17
C ARG A 91 1.28 -12.81 -16.34
N GLY A 92 2.03 -12.41 -15.32
CA GLY A 92 3.48 -12.22 -15.39
C GLY A 92 3.85 -11.10 -16.38
N LEU A 93 3.72 -9.85 -15.97
CA LEU A 93 4.04 -8.71 -16.81
C LEU A 93 5.56 -8.58 -17.02
N SER A 94 5.98 -7.98 -18.15
CA SER A 94 7.41 -7.75 -18.36
C SER A 94 7.98 -6.78 -17.32
N VAL A 95 9.19 -7.06 -16.85
CA VAL A 95 9.90 -6.22 -15.86
C VAL A 95 10.00 -4.78 -16.31
N PHE A 96 10.28 -4.56 -17.61
CA PHE A 96 10.38 -3.22 -18.18
C PHE A 96 9.05 -2.46 -18.10
N PHE A 97 7.93 -3.11 -18.42
CA PHE A 97 6.62 -2.48 -18.36
C PHE A 97 6.24 -2.09 -16.93
N ARG A 98 6.44 -2.99 -15.96
CA ARG A 98 6.20 -2.70 -14.53
C ARG A 98 7.04 -1.51 -14.07
N PHE A 99 8.34 -1.54 -14.35
CA PHE A 99 9.27 -0.49 -13.94
C PHE A 99 8.92 0.87 -14.54
N ALA A 100 8.48 0.91 -15.82
CA ALA A 100 8.02 2.13 -16.47
C ALA A 100 6.75 2.69 -15.81
N CYS A 101 5.76 1.83 -15.49
CA CYS A 101 4.54 2.25 -14.81
C CYS A 101 4.84 2.75 -13.38
N TYR A 102 5.66 2.01 -12.62
CA TYR A 102 6.07 2.42 -11.27
C TYR A 102 6.81 3.75 -11.28
N GLY A 103 7.78 3.91 -12.18
CA GLY A 103 8.53 5.16 -12.34
C GLY A 103 7.65 6.35 -12.69
N THR A 104 6.68 6.17 -13.59
CA THR A 104 5.72 7.22 -13.97
C THR A 104 4.85 7.61 -12.77
N CYS A 105 4.30 6.64 -12.04
CA CYS A 105 3.50 6.93 -10.83
C CYS A 105 4.31 7.63 -9.75
N CYS A 106 5.56 7.20 -9.50
CA CYS A 106 6.46 7.84 -8.54
C CYS A 106 6.81 9.29 -8.95
N LEU A 107 7.02 9.53 -10.25
CA LEU A 107 7.28 10.88 -10.76
C LEU A 107 6.06 11.79 -10.59
N LEU A 108 4.86 11.29 -10.90
CA LEU A 108 3.60 12.03 -10.69
C LEU A 108 3.36 12.31 -9.21
N ALA A 109 3.58 11.33 -8.33
CA ALA A 109 3.44 11.50 -6.88
C ALA A 109 4.44 12.55 -6.35
N ALA A 110 5.72 12.47 -6.76
CA ALA A 110 6.72 13.45 -6.38
C ALA A 110 6.38 14.86 -6.85
N TRP A 111 5.86 15.01 -8.07
CA TRP A 111 5.41 16.29 -8.61
C TRP A 111 4.23 16.89 -7.84
N LEU A 112 3.32 16.06 -7.36
CA LEU A 112 2.19 16.50 -6.53
C LEU A 112 2.63 16.98 -5.14
N ILE A 113 3.65 16.33 -4.58
CA ILE A 113 4.16 16.63 -3.22
C ILE A 113 5.07 17.87 -3.23
N LEU A 114 5.78 18.12 -4.35
CA LEU A 114 6.78 19.18 -4.49
C LEU A 114 6.29 20.28 -5.46
N PRO A 115 5.34 21.14 -5.07
CA PRO A 115 4.90 22.23 -5.93
C PRO A 115 6.05 23.25 -6.11
N GLY A 116 6.29 23.68 -7.36
CA GLY A 116 7.24 24.74 -7.67
C GLY A 116 8.60 24.29 -8.21
N SER A 117 8.69 23.12 -8.80
CA SER A 117 9.92 22.54 -9.40
C SER A 117 10.42 23.22 -10.71
N GLY A 118 10.02 24.48 -10.95
CA GLY A 118 10.35 25.17 -12.21
C GLY A 118 11.81 25.64 -12.39
N ASN A 119 12.64 25.53 -11.35
CA ASN A 119 14.08 25.84 -11.43
C ASN A 119 14.94 24.58 -11.36
N ALA A 120 16.23 24.69 -11.70
CA ALA A 120 17.14 23.53 -11.75
C ALA A 120 17.20 22.75 -10.43
N ASN A 121 17.17 23.42 -9.28
CA ASN A 121 17.17 22.77 -7.96
C ASN A 121 15.86 22.02 -7.70
N GLY A 122 14.72 22.59 -8.09
CA GLY A 122 13.42 21.95 -7.97
C GLY A 122 13.30 20.73 -8.87
N ILE A 123 13.83 20.77 -10.09
CA ILE A 123 13.87 19.61 -11.00
C ILE A 123 14.76 18.50 -10.41
N ALA A 124 15.94 18.86 -9.88
CA ALA A 124 16.81 17.87 -9.24
C ALA A 124 16.11 17.22 -8.02
N LEU A 125 15.46 18.01 -7.18
CA LEU A 125 14.71 17.50 -6.02
C LEU A 125 13.55 16.57 -6.46
N LEU A 126 12.82 16.92 -7.52
CA LEU A 126 11.76 16.09 -8.09
C LEU A 126 12.29 14.71 -8.52
N ILE A 127 13.41 14.71 -9.29
CA ILE A 127 14.01 13.45 -9.77
C ILE A 127 14.49 12.59 -8.60
N VAL A 128 15.18 13.18 -7.62
CA VAL A 128 15.66 12.46 -6.42
C VAL A 128 14.48 11.90 -5.63
N SER A 129 13.42 12.68 -5.42
CA SER A 129 12.23 12.22 -4.71
C SER A 129 11.52 11.10 -5.44
N ALA A 130 11.34 11.19 -6.76
CA ALA A 130 10.76 10.14 -7.57
C ALA A 130 11.60 8.84 -7.52
N PHE A 131 12.93 8.98 -7.56
CA PHE A 131 13.86 7.85 -7.41
C PHE A 131 13.74 7.20 -6.02
N CYS A 132 13.70 7.99 -4.95
CA CYS A 132 13.51 7.48 -3.58
C CYS A 132 12.18 6.74 -3.41
N LEU A 133 11.09 7.27 -3.99
CA LEU A 133 9.79 6.59 -3.99
C LEU A 133 9.84 5.26 -4.73
N LEU A 134 10.42 5.25 -5.95
CA LEU A 134 10.56 4.03 -6.75
C LEU A 134 11.45 3.00 -6.05
N TRP A 135 12.54 3.45 -5.43
CA TRP A 135 13.43 2.59 -4.64
C TRP A 135 12.71 1.99 -3.44
N SER A 136 11.96 2.81 -2.69
CA SER A 136 11.17 2.37 -1.54
C SER A 136 10.12 1.33 -1.94
N LEU A 137 9.41 1.56 -3.05
CA LEU A 137 8.42 0.64 -3.58
C LEU A 137 9.03 -0.74 -3.88
N ASN A 138 10.20 -0.76 -4.55
CA ASN A 138 10.89 -2.02 -4.82
C ASN A 138 11.44 -2.69 -3.55
N LEU A 139 11.91 -1.91 -2.56
CA LEU A 139 12.36 -2.48 -1.28
C LEU A 139 11.18 -3.12 -0.52
N TYR A 140 10.01 -2.47 -0.50
CA TYR A 140 8.83 -3.04 0.14
C TYR A 140 8.42 -4.37 -0.50
N ASN A 141 8.38 -4.43 -1.83
CA ASN A 141 8.09 -5.67 -2.55
C ASN A 141 9.11 -6.77 -2.19
N PHE A 142 10.40 -6.43 -2.11
CA PHE A 142 11.45 -7.37 -1.72
C PHE A 142 11.30 -7.88 -0.27
N MET A 143 10.86 -7.01 0.65
CA MET A 143 10.71 -7.36 2.07
C MET A 143 9.47 -8.21 2.35
N ASP A 144 8.45 -8.20 1.48
CA ASP A 144 7.22 -9.00 1.64
C ASP A 144 7.47 -10.53 1.61
N GLY A 145 8.69 -10.96 1.31
CA GLY A 145 9.11 -12.35 1.43
C GLY A 145 9.25 -12.87 2.87
N ILE A 146 9.07 -12.03 3.90
CA ILE A 146 9.16 -12.39 5.32
C ILE A 146 7.81 -12.12 6.00
N ASP A 147 7.27 -13.15 6.67
CA ASP A 147 5.99 -13.11 7.37
C ASP A 147 5.86 -11.88 8.28
N GLY A 148 4.82 -11.08 8.07
CA GLY A 148 4.45 -9.94 8.90
C GLY A 148 5.29 -8.67 8.72
N ILE A 149 6.47 -8.74 8.10
CA ILE A 149 7.43 -7.62 8.13
C ILE A 149 6.91 -6.39 7.38
N ALA A 150 6.38 -6.55 6.17
CA ALA A 150 5.86 -5.45 5.37
C ALA A 150 4.64 -4.79 6.06
N ALA A 151 3.72 -5.60 6.60
CA ALA A 151 2.56 -5.10 7.31
C ALA A 151 2.92 -4.34 8.60
N ILE A 152 3.83 -4.88 9.41
CA ILE A 152 4.31 -4.23 10.64
C ILE A 152 5.04 -2.94 10.32
N GLN A 153 5.92 -2.94 9.31
CA GLN A 153 6.67 -1.75 8.92
C GLN A 153 5.75 -0.63 8.43
N CYS A 154 4.78 -0.93 7.57
CA CYS A 154 3.81 0.06 7.13
C CYS A 154 2.97 0.58 8.30
N PHE A 155 2.49 -0.31 9.19
CA PHE A 155 1.78 0.11 10.40
C PHE A 155 2.60 1.08 11.25
N LEU A 156 3.85 0.76 11.57
CA LEU A 156 4.70 1.59 12.41
C LEU A 156 5.07 2.92 11.73
N ALA A 157 5.40 2.88 10.44
CA ALA A 157 5.73 4.09 9.67
C ALA A 157 4.54 5.05 9.58
N CYS A 158 3.36 4.54 9.24
CA CYS A 158 2.16 5.35 9.13
C CYS A 158 1.66 5.84 10.51
N ALA A 159 1.67 4.99 11.53
CA ALA A 159 1.29 5.41 12.88
C ALA A 159 2.24 6.49 13.42
N GLY A 160 3.55 6.32 13.22
CA GLY A 160 4.55 7.30 13.61
C GLY A 160 4.43 8.62 12.84
N ALA A 161 4.34 8.57 11.51
CA ALA A 161 4.18 9.76 10.67
C ALA A 161 2.88 10.51 10.98
N GLY A 162 1.78 9.79 11.13
CA GLY A 162 0.49 10.38 11.50
C GLY A 162 0.52 11.05 12.88
N LEU A 163 1.13 10.41 13.87
CA LEU A 163 1.28 10.97 15.21
C LEU A 163 2.16 12.23 15.20
N LEU A 164 3.29 12.20 14.51
CA LEU A 164 4.20 13.35 14.38
C LEU A 164 3.51 14.52 13.67
N ALA A 165 2.74 14.28 12.63
CA ALA A 165 1.99 15.32 11.94
C ALA A 165 0.91 15.92 12.85
N PHE A 166 0.15 15.06 13.56
CA PHE A 166 -0.89 15.53 14.47
C PHE A 166 -0.34 16.40 15.61
N VAL A 167 0.75 15.94 16.25
CA VAL A 167 1.35 16.66 17.40
C VAL A 167 2.20 17.84 16.96
N GLY A 168 2.97 17.70 15.86
CA GLY A 168 3.95 18.72 15.42
C GLY A 168 3.33 19.86 14.62
N THR A 169 2.44 19.56 13.69
CA THR A 169 1.86 20.55 12.78
C THR A 169 0.35 20.72 12.93
N GLY A 170 -0.33 19.87 13.66
CA GLY A 170 -1.78 19.84 13.76
C GLY A 170 -2.48 19.38 12.47
N ASP A 171 -1.76 18.77 11.51
CA ASP A 171 -2.33 18.29 10.26
C ASP A 171 -3.18 17.03 10.48
N GLN A 172 -4.44 17.27 10.75
CA GLN A 172 -5.44 16.22 11.01
C GLN A 172 -5.74 15.36 9.76
N GLN A 173 -5.63 15.95 8.56
CA GLN A 173 -5.94 15.24 7.32
C GLN A 173 -4.86 14.20 7.01
N TYR A 174 -3.60 14.61 7.07
CA TYR A 174 -2.47 13.70 6.90
C TYR A 174 -2.43 12.63 8.00
N ALA A 175 -2.65 13.04 9.26
CA ALA A 175 -2.72 12.10 10.38
C ALA A 175 -3.83 11.07 10.20
N LEU A 176 -5.02 11.48 9.75
CA LEU A 176 -6.13 10.58 9.48
C LEU A 176 -5.81 9.64 8.30
N PHE A 177 -5.24 10.15 7.21
CA PHE A 177 -4.85 9.35 6.07
C PHE A 177 -3.86 8.24 6.47
N CYS A 178 -2.82 8.61 7.24
CA CYS A 178 -1.85 7.65 7.79
C CYS A 178 -2.51 6.64 8.74
N LEU A 179 -3.41 7.08 9.62
CA LEU A 179 -4.12 6.21 10.54
C LEU A 179 -4.97 5.16 9.80
N LEU A 180 -5.68 5.57 8.74
CA LEU A 180 -6.50 4.65 7.95
C LEU A 180 -5.65 3.59 7.26
N LEU A 181 -4.49 3.97 6.71
CA LEU A 181 -3.55 3.04 6.09
C LEU A 181 -2.94 2.08 7.12
N ALA A 182 -2.53 2.59 8.29
CA ALA A 182 -2.02 1.78 9.40
C ALA A 182 -3.05 0.74 9.85
N LEU A 183 -4.30 1.14 10.02
CA LEU A 183 -5.38 0.24 10.44
C LEU A 183 -5.72 -0.82 9.39
N ALA A 184 -5.67 -0.50 8.10
CA ALA A 184 -5.86 -1.47 7.03
C ALA A 184 -4.74 -2.54 7.07
N HIS A 185 -3.48 -2.14 7.27
CA HIS A 185 -2.36 -3.07 7.43
C HIS A 185 -2.47 -3.91 8.70
N LEU A 186 -2.96 -3.33 9.79
CA LEU A 186 -3.19 -4.07 11.03
C LEU A 186 -4.27 -5.15 10.86
N GLY A 187 -5.32 -4.87 10.07
CA GLY A 187 -6.36 -5.86 9.71
C GLY A 187 -5.80 -7.01 8.87
N PHE A 188 -4.94 -6.72 7.91
CA PHE A 188 -4.23 -7.73 7.10
C PHE A 188 -3.23 -8.53 7.95
N LEU A 189 -2.51 -7.89 8.87
CA LEU A 189 -1.48 -8.52 9.72
C LEU A 189 -2.01 -9.73 10.50
N VAL A 190 -3.29 -9.78 10.84
CA VAL A 190 -3.91 -10.94 11.49
C VAL A 190 -3.76 -12.23 10.65
N TRP A 191 -3.72 -12.09 9.32
CA TRP A 191 -3.56 -13.21 8.38
C TRP A 191 -2.11 -13.44 7.95
N ASN A 192 -1.30 -12.38 8.04
CA ASN A 192 0.11 -12.39 7.66
C ASN A 192 1.06 -12.57 8.86
N TRP A 193 0.52 -12.67 10.10
CA TRP A 193 1.31 -12.97 11.30
C TRP A 193 1.97 -14.35 11.21
N PRO A 194 3.24 -14.49 11.61
CA PRO A 194 3.96 -15.78 11.56
C PRO A 194 3.29 -16.91 12.35
N PRO A 195 3.10 -18.10 11.77
CA PRO A 195 3.29 -18.47 10.37
C PRO A 195 2.18 -17.88 9.48
N ALA A 196 2.55 -17.18 8.42
CA ALA A 196 1.60 -16.49 7.56
C ALA A 196 0.64 -17.46 6.85
N ARG A 197 -0.62 -17.07 6.80
CA ARG A 197 -1.71 -17.80 6.11
C ARG A 197 -2.07 -17.17 4.77
N LEU A 198 -1.58 -15.94 4.53
CA LEU A 198 -1.89 -15.13 3.37
C LEU A 198 -0.78 -14.10 3.15
N PHE A 199 -0.24 -14.03 1.94
CA PHE A 199 0.75 -13.05 1.53
C PHE A 199 0.11 -11.86 0.81
N MET A 200 0.78 -10.71 0.85
CA MET A 200 0.33 -9.47 0.23
C MET A 200 0.31 -9.57 -1.29
N GLY A 201 1.38 -10.13 -1.88
CA GLY A 201 1.58 -10.22 -3.31
C GLY A 201 1.93 -8.87 -3.95
N ASP A 202 2.13 -8.86 -5.27
CA ASP A 202 2.53 -7.66 -6.02
C ASP A 202 1.43 -6.58 -6.06
N ALA A 203 0.23 -6.90 -5.61
CA ALA A 203 -0.90 -5.97 -5.47
C ALA A 203 -0.86 -5.09 -4.21
N GLY A 204 0.06 -5.34 -3.28
CA GLY A 204 0.12 -4.69 -1.97
C GLY A 204 1.13 -3.58 -1.79
#